data_38f92d7e74e57c173b18f789a7aa7fb8
#
_entry.id   38f92d7e74e57c173b18f789a7aa7fb8
#
_cell.length_a   1.000
_cell.length_b   1.000
_cell.length_c   1.000
_cell.angle_alpha   90.00
_cell.angle_beta   90.00
_cell.angle_gamma   90.00
#
_symmetry.space_group_name_H-M   'P 1'
#
loop_
_entity.id
_entity.type
_entity.pdbx_description
1 polymer ?
#
loop_
_entity_poly.entity_id
_entity_poly.type
_entity_poly.pdbx_seq_one_letter_code
_entity_poly.pdbx_strand_id
1 'polypeptide(L)'
;MYDVAIVGGGPAGLSAAMYAGRLKLKTLVLTKERGGTITTTNDIANWPGIKKIEGMALAKQLEEHALDYSDVEIKDAMVVGVKKKDDNFVITTQSGEYEAKTVVLAAGTEVRKLGIPGEQEFSGKGVHYCALCDGFFYKDKTIAVIGGSDSAAKEALVLTQWAKKIYIIYRKEKIRAEPVNLDKVEKSDKIEIINNTNVTEIKGKEHADTLVLDKEYNGSKELKVDGVFIEIGRVPGTVLVKDVGVKLNEKGEVIINRKSETNVPGFFAAGDITDCFFKQAIVASSEGVTAAYSAYVYLQKG
;
A
#
# COMPACT_ATOMS: atom_id res chain seq x y z
N MET A 1 -17.43 15.51 18.58
CA MET A 1 -17.91 14.35 17.80
C MET A 1 -17.94 14.73 16.32
N TYR A 2 -17.47 13.87 15.43
CA TYR A 2 -17.45 14.05 13.97
C TYR A 2 -18.64 13.32 13.33
N ASP A 3 -19.05 13.76 12.15
CA ASP A 3 -20.03 13.02 11.35
C ASP A 3 -19.36 11.81 10.69
N VAL A 4 -18.14 11.98 10.21
CA VAL A 4 -17.33 10.93 9.57
C VAL A 4 -15.91 10.94 10.12
N ALA A 5 -15.40 9.79 10.55
CA ALA A 5 -13.97 9.56 10.76
C ALA A 5 -13.42 8.69 9.61
N ILE A 6 -12.36 9.16 8.97
CA ILE A 6 -11.68 8.46 7.87
C ILE A 6 -10.34 7.94 8.39
N VAL A 7 -10.13 6.64 8.33
CA VAL A 7 -8.90 5.98 8.78
C VAL A 7 -8.02 5.67 7.57
N GLY A 8 -6.99 6.47 7.38
CA GLY A 8 -6.04 6.40 6.27
C GLY A 8 -6.06 7.62 5.35
N GLY A 9 -4.88 8.12 5.00
CA GLY A 9 -4.65 9.32 4.19
C GLY A 9 -4.12 9.04 2.77
N GLY A 10 -4.39 7.84 2.24
CA GLY A 10 -4.11 7.51 0.84
C GLY A 10 -5.19 8.01 -0.12
N PRO A 11 -5.12 7.65 -1.43
CA PRO A 11 -6.09 8.11 -2.44
C PRO A 11 -7.54 7.86 -2.07
N ALA A 12 -7.87 6.72 -1.46
CA ALA A 12 -9.22 6.41 -0.99
C ALA A 12 -9.68 7.38 0.10
N GLY A 13 -8.86 7.56 1.15
CA GLY A 13 -9.21 8.41 2.29
C GLY A 13 -9.28 9.89 1.93
N LEU A 14 -8.33 10.40 1.14
CA LEU A 14 -8.34 11.80 0.70
C LEU A 14 -9.51 12.11 -0.24
N SER A 15 -9.85 11.18 -1.15
CA SER A 15 -11.04 11.32 -2.00
C SER A 15 -12.33 11.26 -1.20
N ALA A 16 -12.40 10.39 -0.17
CA ALA A 16 -13.52 10.36 0.77
C ALA A 16 -13.64 11.67 1.54
N ALA A 17 -12.53 12.21 2.03
CA ALA A 17 -12.50 13.47 2.78
C ALA A 17 -12.98 14.65 1.93
N MET A 18 -12.46 14.76 0.71
CA MET A 18 -12.89 15.78 -0.25
C MET A 18 -14.42 15.72 -0.47
N TYR A 19 -14.95 14.53 -0.71
CA TYR A 19 -16.37 14.38 -0.99
C TYR A 19 -17.25 14.61 0.25
N ALA A 20 -16.80 14.14 1.42
CA ALA A 20 -17.46 14.44 2.71
C ALA A 20 -17.51 15.95 2.98
N GLY A 21 -16.43 16.68 2.72
CA GLY A 21 -16.38 18.13 2.81
C GLY A 21 -17.37 18.83 1.86
N ARG A 22 -17.49 18.36 0.61
CA ARG A 22 -18.52 18.84 -0.34
C ARG A 22 -19.93 18.65 0.17
N LEU A 23 -20.17 17.59 0.95
CA LEU A 23 -21.47 17.26 1.56
C LEU A 23 -21.66 17.93 2.92
N LYS A 24 -20.75 18.82 3.34
CA LYS A 24 -20.79 19.54 4.61
C LYS A 24 -20.80 18.63 5.84
N LEU A 25 -20.16 17.47 5.76
CA LEU A 25 -19.97 16.58 6.89
C LEU A 25 -18.73 17.02 7.68
N LYS A 26 -18.89 17.14 9.00
CA LYS A 26 -17.74 17.37 9.90
C LYS A 26 -16.85 16.13 9.89
N THR A 27 -15.71 16.22 9.21
CA THR A 27 -14.85 15.09 8.83
C THR A 27 -13.50 15.16 9.52
N LEU A 28 -13.08 14.03 10.09
CA LEU A 28 -11.72 13.82 10.61
C LEU A 28 -11.01 12.74 9.82
N VAL A 29 -9.87 13.06 9.23
CA VAL A 29 -8.95 12.08 8.65
C VAL A 29 -7.82 11.80 9.65
N LEU A 30 -7.62 10.53 9.98
CA LEU A 30 -6.51 10.06 10.82
C LEU A 30 -5.57 9.24 9.96
N THR A 31 -4.33 9.66 9.82
CA THR A 31 -3.36 9.00 8.97
C THR A 31 -1.98 8.88 9.62
N LYS A 32 -1.32 7.74 9.41
CA LYS A 32 0.09 7.55 9.77
C LYS A 32 1.00 8.17 8.71
N GLU A 33 0.60 8.08 7.43
CA GLU A 33 1.38 8.51 6.27
C GLU A 33 0.47 9.24 5.28
N ARG A 34 0.74 10.53 5.03
CA ARG A 34 -0.01 11.33 4.06
C ARG A 34 0.28 10.86 2.65
N GLY A 35 -0.78 10.70 1.85
CA GLY A 35 -0.70 10.18 0.49
C GLY A 35 -0.65 8.66 0.38
N GLY A 36 -0.26 7.94 1.45
CA GLY A 36 -0.19 6.48 1.47
C GLY A 36 0.75 5.91 0.41
N THR A 37 0.46 4.71 -0.08
CA THR A 37 1.34 3.94 -0.97
C THR A 37 1.72 4.65 -2.28
N ILE A 38 0.91 5.59 -2.81
CA ILE A 38 1.28 6.28 -4.05
C ILE A 38 2.54 7.13 -3.91
N THR A 39 2.90 7.55 -2.70
CA THR A 39 4.11 8.34 -2.45
C THR A 39 5.40 7.57 -2.70
N THR A 40 5.32 6.25 -2.81
CA THR A 40 6.47 5.37 -3.10
C THR A 40 6.72 5.16 -4.60
N THR A 41 6.09 5.94 -5.49
CA THR A 41 6.36 5.90 -6.94
C THR A 41 6.52 7.30 -7.51
N ASN A 42 7.43 7.46 -8.46
CA ASN A 42 7.62 8.71 -9.21
C ASN A 42 6.98 8.67 -10.60
N ASP A 43 6.27 7.59 -10.94
CA ASP A 43 5.63 7.43 -12.23
C ASP A 43 4.22 6.83 -12.09
N ILE A 44 3.21 7.70 -12.09
CA ILE A 44 1.80 7.33 -12.20
C ILE A 44 1.32 7.75 -13.60
N ALA A 45 1.15 6.77 -14.47
CA ALA A 45 0.70 6.95 -15.87
C ALA A 45 -0.68 6.34 -16.15
N ASN A 46 -1.39 5.90 -15.09
CA ASN A 46 -2.69 5.24 -15.17
C ASN A 46 -3.79 6.00 -14.40
N TRP A 47 -3.61 7.30 -14.21
CA TRP A 47 -4.62 8.19 -13.65
C TRP A 47 -5.34 8.90 -14.81
N PRO A 48 -6.64 8.63 -15.07
CA PRO A 48 -7.35 9.24 -16.17
C PRO A 48 -7.33 10.77 -16.13
N GLY A 49 -7.00 11.39 -17.26
CA GLY A 49 -6.86 12.85 -17.38
C GLY A 49 -5.45 13.37 -17.10
N ILE A 50 -4.56 12.56 -16.52
CA ILE A 50 -3.16 12.92 -16.28
C ILE A 50 -2.26 11.88 -16.97
N LYS A 51 -1.48 12.32 -17.98
CA LYS A 51 -0.62 11.41 -18.75
C LYS A 51 0.52 10.83 -17.90
N LYS A 52 1.08 11.63 -17.01
CA LYS A 52 2.15 11.25 -16.10
C LYS A 52 2.22 12.24 -14.93
N ILE A 53 2.36 11.73 -13.71
CA ILE A 53 2.55 12.52 -12.50
C ILE A 53 3.37 11.73 -11.49
N GLU A 54 4.16 12.41 -10.68
CA GLU A 54 4.82 11.81 -9.51
C GLU A 54 3.79 11.51 -8.43
N GLY A 55 3.94 10.38 -7.74
CA GLY A 55 2.99 9.96 -6.70
C GLY A 55 2.90 10.95 -5.54
N MET A 56 4.02 11.54 -5.13
CA MET A 56 4.03 12.60 -4.12
C MET A 56 3.27 13.85 -4.57
N ALA A 57 3.39 14.24 -5.84
CA ALA A 57 2.67 15.38 -6.39
C ALA A 57 1.14 15.10 -6.47
N LEU A 58 0.75 13.89 -6.88
CA LEU A 58 -0.67 13.50 -6.87
C LEU A 58 -1.23 13.47 -5.45
N ALA A 59 -0.49 12.90 -4.49
CA ALA A 59 -0.88 12.85 -3.08
C ALA A 59 -1.13 14.25 -2.52
N LYS A 60 -0.23 15.18 -2.80
CA LYS A 60 -0.34 16.57 -2.38
C LYS A 60 -1.59 17.25 -2.99
N GLN A 61 -1.86 17.05 -4.28
CA GLN A 61 -3.06 17.61 -4.93
C GLN A 61 -4.35 17.06 -4.30
N LEU A 62 -4.40 15.76 -3.99
CA LEU A 62 -5.56 15.15 -3.33
C LEU A 62 -5.76 15.70 -1.91
N GLU A 63 -4.68 15.91 -1.16
CA GLU A 63 -4.73 16.46 0.20
C GLU A 63 -5.17 17.94 0.17
N GLU A 64 -4.56 18.76 -0.67
CA GLU A 64 -4.93 20.17 -0.84
C GLU A 64 -6.40 20.30 -1.21
N HIS A 65 -6.89 19.49 -2.16
CA HIS A 65 -8.30 19.51 -2.56
C HIS A 65 -9.25 19.11 -1.42
N ALA A 66 -8.87 18.16 -0.56
CA ALA A 66 -9.67 17.79 0.61
C ALA A 66 -9.71 18.95 1.63
N LEU A 67 -8.60 19.64 1.84
CA LEU A 67 -8.46 20.77 2.78
C LEU A 67 -9.10 22.08 2.29
N ASP A 68 -9.49 22.20 1.02
CA ASP A 68 -10.30 23.34 0.51
C ASP A 68 -11.66 23.42 1.22
N TYR A 69 -12.10 22.34 1.85
CA TYR A 69 -13.35 22.30 2.61
C TYR A 69 -13.09 22.48 4.10
N SER A 70 -13.61 23.55 4.69
CA SER A 70 -13.44 23.92 6.12
C SER A 70 -13.96 22.89 7.12
N ASP A 71 -14.82 21.98 6.68
CA ASP A 71 -15.37 20.89 7.51
C ASP A 71 -14.44 19.68 7.60
N VAL A 72 -13.28 19.70 6.89
CA VAL A 72 -12.30 18.61 6.85
C VAL A 72 -11.08 18.95 7.68
N GLU A 73 -10.73 18.06 8.60
CA GLU A 73 -9.52 18.11 9.41
C GLU A 73 -8.67 16.86 9.16
N ILE A 74 -7.37 17.01 8.90
CA ILE A 74 -6.42 15.90 8.73
C ILE A 74 -5.41 15.92 9.87
N LYS A 75 -5.29 14.80 10.59
CA LYS A 75 -4.33 14.63 11.69
C LYS A 75 -3.35 13.50 11.41
N ASP A 76 -2.08 13.77 11.66
CA ASP A 76 -1.04 12.74 11.68
C ASP A 76 -1.18 11.96 12.99
N ALA A 77 -1.84 10.80 12.90
CA ALA A 77 -2.10 9.93 14.03
C ALA A 77 -2.22 8.47 13.57
N MET A 78 -1.50 7.59 14.26
CA MET A 78 -1.61 6.15 14.02
C MET A 78 -2.83 5.61 14.75
N VAL A 79 -3.84 5.17 14.01
CA VAL A 79 -4.98 4.45 14.55
C VAL A 79 -4.53 3.04 14.97
N VAL A 80 -4.89 2.64 16.17
CA VAL A 80 -4.56 1.32 16.74
C VAL A 80 -5.79 0.43 16.93
N GLY A 81 -6.98 1.00 16.85
CA GLY A 81 -8.23 0.26 16.94
C GLY A 81 -9.45 1.11 16.68
N VAL A 82 -10.54 0.45 16.29
CA VAL A 82 -11.87 1.04 16.18
C VAL A 82 -12.85 0.14 16.90
N LYS A 83 -13.79 0.74 17.66
CA LYS A 83 -14.85 0.03 18.39
C LYS A 83 -16.19 0.68 18.09
N LYS A 84 -17.23 -0.11 18.02
CA LYS A 84 -18.61 0.39 18.04
C LYS A 84 -19.03 0.66 19.48
N LYS A 85 -19.61 1.82 19.73
CA LYS A 85 -20.16 2.24 21.02
C LYS A 85 -21.54 2.83 20.77
N ASP A 86 -22.56 2.08 21.15
CA ASP A 86 -23.95 2.39 20.84
C ASP A 86 -24.17 2.61 19.33
N ASP A 87 -24.64 3.78 18.93
CA ASP A 87 -24.83 4.15 17.51
C ASP A 87 -23.61 4.85 16.90
N ASN A 88 -22.54 5.04 17.66
CA ASN A 88 -21.33 5.74 17.24
C ASN A 88 -20.12 4.79 17.20
N PHE A 89 -18.98 5.34 16.81
CA PHE A 89 -17.68 4.66 16.79
C PHE A 89 -16.66 5.45 17.60
N VAL A 90 -15.80 4.72 18.31
CA VAL A 90 -14.62 5.25 19.00
C VAL A 90 -13.40 4.77 18.24
N ILE A 91 -12.59 5.73 17.80
CA ILE A 91 -11.35 5.51 17.08
C ILE A 91 -10.20 5.80 18.04
N THR A 92 -9.47 4.76 18.41
CA THR A 92 -8.31 4.84 19.32
C THR A 92 -7.04 5.04 18.53
N THR A 93 -6.26 6.05 18.90
CA THR A 93 -4.93 6.33 18.37
C THR A 93 -3.89 6.22 19.46
N GLN A 94 -2.60 6.29 19.10
CA GLN A 94 -1.52 6.35 20.09
C GLN A 94 -1.57 7.61 20.97
N SER A 95 -2.24 8.68 20.53
CA SER A 95 -2.29 9.99 21.22
C SER A 95 -3.65 10.33 21.84
N GLY A 96 -4.64 9.45 21.72
CA GLY A 96 -5.99 9.68 22.29
C GLY A 96 -7.10 9.03 21.49
N GLU A 97 -8.33 9.33 21.87
CA GLU A 97 -9.54 8.78 21.25
C GLU A 97 -10.36 9.88 20.57
N TYR A 98 -11.04 9.49 19.51
CA TYR A 98 -11.97 10.33 18.75
C TYR A 98 -13.31 9.61 18.58
N GLU A 99 -14.40 10.37 18.60
CA GLU A 99 -15.76 9.82 18.40
C GLU A 99 -16.35 10.33 17.08
N ALA A 100 -16.98 9.41 16.32
CA ALA A 100 -17.67 9.73 15.08
C ALA A 100 -18.95 8.90 14.93
N LYS A 101 -19.94 9.46 14.22
CA LYS A 101 -21.20 8.77 13.90
C LYS A 101 -20.98 7.68 12.84
N THR A 102 -20.06 7.90 11.91
CA THR A 102 -19.71 6.95 10.84
C THR A 102 -18.20 6.83 10.67
N VAL A 103 -17.75 5.72 10.10
CA VAL A 103 -16.34 5.46 9.79
C VAL A 103 -16.17 5.06 8.35
N VAL A 104 -15.15 5.61 7.68
CA VAL A 104 -14.62 5.12 6.41
C VAL A 104 -13.23 4.54 6.66
N LEU A 105 -13.08 3.22 6.57
CA LEU A 105 -11.80 2.54 6.67
C LEU A 105 -11.09 2.57 5.31
N ALA A 106 -10.03 3.35 5.21
CA ALA A 106 -9.20 3.53 4.01
C ALA A 106 -7.70 3.27 4.31
N ALA A 107 -7.42 2.37 5.26
CA ALA A 107 -6.08 2.13 5.80
C ALA A 107 -5.15 1.39 4.83
N GLY A 108 -5.64 0.98 3.65
CA GLY A 108 -4.84 0.34 2.62
C GLY A 108 -4.23 -0.99 3.06
N THR A 109 -2.98 -1.21 2.66
CA THR A 109 -2.25 -2.47 2.88
C THR A 109 -0.82 -2.20 3.34
N GLU A 110 -0.26 -3.13 4.12
CA GLU A 110 1.15 -3.12 4.52
C GLU A 110 1.98 -4.09 3.67
N VAL A 111 3.29 -3.86 3.57
CA VAL A 111 4.19 -4.76 2.85
C VAL A 111 4.24 -6.13 3.52
N ARG A 112 4.15 -7.18 2.71
CA ARG A 112 4.30 -8.55 3.17
C ARG A 112 5.76 -8.85 3.44
N LYS A 113 6.05 -9.45 4.60
CA LYS A 113 7.38 -9.93 4.94
C LYS A 113 7.59 -11.34 4.42
N LEU A 114 8.84 -11.68 4.07
CA LEU A 114 9.24 -13.06 3.71
C LEU A 114 9.17 -13.99 4.93
N GLY A 115 9.51 -13.46 6.11
CA GLY A 115 9.59 -14.23 7.36
C GLY A 115 10.78 -15.18 7.41
N ILE A 116 11.87 -14.88 6.72
CA ILE A 116 13.09 -15.70 6.66
C ILE A 116 14.20 -15.12 7.55
N PRO A 117 15.17 -15.95 7.99
CA PRO A 117 16.36 -15.48 8.71
C PRO A 117 17.07 -14.35 7.98
N GLY A 118 17.51 -13.34 8.70
CA GLY A 118 18.21 -12.16 8.19
C GLY A 118 17.31 -11.03 7.68
N GLU A 119 16.04 -11.28 7.33
CA GLU A 119 15.17 -10.23 6.81
C GLU A 119 15.01 -9.06 7.79
N GLN A 120 14.70 -9.36 9.05
CA GLN A 120 14.50 -8.32 10.07
C GLN A 120 15.82 -7.71 10.53
N GLU A 121 16.86 -8.52 10.66
CA GLU A 121 18.20 -8.10 11.10
C GLU A 121 18.80 -7.06 10.15
N PHE A 122 18.66 -7.28 8.84
CA PHE A 122 19.18 -6.40 7.80
C PHE A 122 18.17 -5.39 7.26
N SER A 123 17.00 -5.25 7.88
CA SER A 123 16.01 -4.22 7.48
C SER A 123 16.61 -2.82 7.60
N GLY A 124 16.64 -2.06 6.50
CA GLY A 124 17.35 -0.78 6.38
C GLY A 124 18.88 -0.89 6.29
N LYS A 125 19.42 -2.12 6.34
CA LYS A 125 20.84 -2.42 6.20
C LYS A 125 21.07 -3.40 5.03
N GLY A 126 20.51 -3.06 3.87
CA GLY A 126 20.58 -3.89 2.67
C GLY A 126 19.30 -4.66 2.36
N VAL A 127 18.29 -4.69 3.24
CA VAL A 127 16.95 -5.20 2.95
C VAL A 127 15.96 -4.03 2.95
N HIS A 128 15.25 -3.86 1.84
CA HIS A 128 14.38 -2.72 1.53
C HIS A 128 13.04 -3.17 0.97
N TYR A 129 12.06 -2.24 0.96
CA TYR A 129 10.69 -2.48 0.50
C TYR A 129 10.18 -1.35 -0.43
N CYS A 130 11.09 -0.47 -0.89
CA CYS A 130 10.76 0.67 -1.75
C CYS A 130 11.98 1.03 -2.61
N ALA A 131 11.94 0.73 -3.91
CA ALA A 131 13.05 1.05 -4.82
C ALA A 131 13.28 2.55 -4.95
N LEU A 132 12.22 3.34 -4.95
CA LEU A 132 12.33 4.78 -5.08
C LEU A 132 12.99 5.43 -3.87
N CYS A 133 12.70 4.89 -2.67
CA CYS A 133 13.21 5.43 -1.41
C CYS A 133 14.70 5.12 -1.21
N ASP A 134 15.13 3.92 -1.62
CA ASP A 134 16.42 3.37 -1.23
C ASP A 134 17.33 3.03 -2.42
N GLY A 135 16.78 3.05 -3.65
CA GLY A 135 17.50 2.57 -4.85
C GLY A 135 18.79 3.36 -5.16
N PHE A 136 18.83 4.64 -4.83
CA PHE A 136 19.99 5.51 -5.09
C PHE A 136 21.25 5.10 -4.31
N PHE A 137 21.12 4.36 -3.19
CA PHE A 137 22.25 3.82 -2.45
C PHE A 137 22.99 2.70 -3.20
N TYR A 138 22.38 2.17 -4.26
CA TYR A 138 22.86 1.01 -5.01
C TYR A 138 23.41 1.37 -6.39
N LYS A 139 23.93 2.59 -6.53
CA LYS A 139 24.60 3.02 -7.76
C LYS A 139 25.79 2.10 -8.07
N ASP A 140 25.80 1.59 -9.33
CA ASP A 140 26.82 0.67 -9.87
C ASP A 140 26.97 -0.66 -9.11
N LYS A 141 25.93 -1.05 -8.33
CA LYS A 141 25.90 -2.28 -7.52
C LYS A 141 25.03 -3.36 -8.13
N THR A 142 25.17 -4.57 -7.60
CA THR A 142 24.34 -5.73 -7.96
C THR A 142 23.27 -5.92 -6.86
N ILE A 143 22.02 -5.98 -7.25
CA ILE A 143 20.90 -6.08 -6.30
C ILE A 143 19.92 -7.18 -6.70
N ALA A 144 19.09 -7.60 -5.76
CA ALA A 144 18.00 -8.52 -6.03
C ALA A 144 16.63 -7.88 -5.72
N VAL A 145 15.64 -8.21 -6.54
CA VAL A 145 14.22 -7.95 -6.28
C VAL A 145 13.54 -9.30 -6.08
N ILE A 146 12.98 -9.53 -4.89
CA ILE A 146 12.28 -10.77 -4.58
C ILE A 146 10.80 -10.57 -4.82
N GLY A 147 10.26 -11.20 -5.85
CA GLY A 147 8.86 -11.08 -6.24
C GLY A 147 8.66 -11.35 -7.72
N GLY A 148 7.42 -11.45 -8.17
CA GLY A 148 7.10 -11.72 -9.58
C GLY A 148 5.74 -11.16 -10.01
N SER A 149 5.25 -10.14 -9.32
CA SER A 149 4.07 -9.36 -9.68
C SER A 149 4.48 -8.16 -10.54
N ASP A 150 3.50 -7.41 -11.00
CA ASP A 150 3.73 -6.13 -11.69
C ASP A 150 4.50 -5.12 -10.83
N SER A 151 4.26 -5.10 -9.51
CA SER A 151 5.03 -4.27 -8.58
C SER A 151 6.53 -4.62 -8.62
N ALA A 152 6.87 -5.91 -8.55
CA ALA A 152 8.28 -6.35 -8.61
C ALA A 152 8.95 -5.95 -9.93
N ALA A 153 8.23 -6.05 -11.06
CA ALA A 153 8.72 -5.61 -12.35
C ALA A 153 8.95 -4.09 -12.40
N LYS A 154 7.99 -3.30 -11.91
CA LYS A 154 8.11 -1.83 -11.83
C LYS A 154 9.28 -1.40 -10.93
N GLU A 155 9.42 -2.00 -9.75
CA GLU A 155 10.52 -1.73 -8.83
C GLU A 155 11.87 -2.07 -9.47
N ALA A 156 11.98 -3.22 -10.14
CA ALA A 156 13.20 -3.60 -10.87
C ALA A 156 13.54 -2.58 -11.98
N LEU A 157 12.53 -2.11 -12.73
CA LEU A 157 12.72 -1.10 -13.76
C LEU A 157 13.17 0.25 -13.18
N VAL A 158 12.61 0.67 -12.05
CA VAL A 158 13.06 1.89 -11.34
C VAL A 158 14.52 1.76 -10.93
N LEU A 159 14.90 0.60 -10.39
CA LEU A 159 16.27 0.33 -9.93
C LEU A 159 17.32 0.32 -11.06
N THR A 160 16.92 0.12 -12.33
CA THR A 160 17.86 0.22 -13.47
C THR A 160 18.51 1.60 -13.61
N GLN A 161 17.93 2.64 -13.01
CA GLN A 161 18.48 4.00 -13.02
C GLN A 161 19.82 4.08 -12.27
N TRP A 162 20.02 3.21 -11.29
CA TRP A 162 21.21 3.22 -10.44
C TRP A 162 22.01 1.94 -10.51
N ALA A 163 21.36 0.78 -10.40
CA ALA A 163 22.04 -0.50 -10.31
C ALA A 163 22.76 -0.89 -11.61
N LYS A 164 23.87 -1.61 -11.45
CA LYS A 164 24.62 -2.25 -12.54
C LYS A 164 23.94 -3.54 -12.99
N LYS A 165 23.45 -4.35 -12.05
CA LYS A 165 22.80 -5.64 -12.29
C LYS A 165 21.64 -5.84 -11.32
N ILE A 166 20.54 -6.39 -11.79
CA ILE A 166 19.34 -6.67 -11.01
C ILE A 166 18.90 -8.10 -11.27
N TYR A 167 18.74 -8.89 -10.21
CA TYR A 167 18.14 -10.20 -10.27
C TYR A 167 16.69 -10.12 -9.80
N ILE A 168 15.72 -10.49 -10.63
CA ILE A 168 14.33 -10.73 -10.18
C ILE A 168 14.22 -12.20 -9.79
N ILE A 169 14.06 -12.49 -8.49
CA ILE A 169 13.96 -13.86 -7.98
C ILE A 169 12.50 -14.19 -7.76
N TYR A 170 11.99 -15.18 -8.47
CA TYR A 170 10.58 -15.55 -8.40
C TYR A 170 10.35 -17.05 -8.22
N ARG A 171 9.47 -17.40 -7.26
CA ARG A 171 9.16 -18.78 -6.88
C ARG A 171 8.39 -19.60 -7.91
N LYS A 172 7.82 -18.96 -8.95
CA LYS A 172 7.05 -19.64 -10.00
C LYS A 172 7.78 -19.56 -11.34
N GLU A 173 7.22 -20.24 -12.34
CA GLU A 173 7.81 -20.40 -13.67
C GLU A 173 7.96 -19.09 -14.46
N LYS A 174 7.00 -18.15 -14.30
CA LYS A 174 6.99 -16.87 -15.03
C LYS A 174 6.49 -15.75 -14.14
N ILE A 175 7.13 -14.59 -14.20
CA ILE A 175 6.64 -13.37 -13.55
C ILE A 175 5.31 -12.94 -14.19
N ARG A 176 4.46 -12.27 -13.42
CA ARG A 176 3.11 -11.85 -13.80
C ARG A 176 3.01 -10.33 -13.80
N ALA A 177 3.82 -9.71 -14.64
CA ALA A 177 3.78 -8.27 -14.87
C ALA A 177 2.74 -7.91 -15.94
N GLU A 178 2.29 -6.65 -15.94
CA GLU A 178 1.55 -6.10 -17.07
C GLU A 178 2.41 -6.17 -18.35
N PRO A 179 1.82 -6.45 -19.53
CA PRO A 179 2.61 -6.64 -20.77
C PRO A 179 3.60 -5.51 -21.05
N VAL A 180 3.20 -4.26 -20.82
CA VAL A 180 4.05 -3.08 -21.04
C VAL A 180 5.29 -3.06 -20.12
N ASN A 181 5.20 -3.60 -18.92
CA ASN A 181 6.30 -3.68 -17.97
C ASN A 181 7.14 -4.93 -18.21
N LEU A 182 6.51 -6.06 -18.53
CA LEU A 182 7.21 -7.29 -18.91
C LEU A 182 8.13 -7.07 -20.10
N ASP A 183 7.63 -6.44 -21.18
CA ASP A 183 8.43 -6.08 -22.35
C ASP A 183 9.68 -5.25 -22.02
N LYS A 184 9.55 -4.31 -21.07
CA LYS A 184 10.69 -3.49 -20.64
C LYS A 184 11.71 -4.29 -19.81
N VAL A 185 11.22 -5.18 -18.94
CA VAL A 185 12.06 -6.06 -18.13
C VAL A 185 12.86 -7.00 -19.04
N GLU A 186 12.22 -7.66 -20.01
CA GLU A 186 12.84 -8.61 -20.94
C GLU A 186 13.84 -7.94 -21.90
N LYS A 187 13.65 -6.68 -22.22
CA LYS A 187 14.57 -5.89 -23.08
C LYS A 187 15.74 -5.27 -22.32
N SER A 188 15.72 -5.31 -21.00
CA SER A 188 16.77 -4.69 -20.18
C SER A 188 17.99 -5.59 -20.09
N ASP A 189 19.15 -5.07 -20.47
CA ASP A 189 20.46 -5.72 -20.31
C ASP A 189 20.94 -5.81 -18.85
N LYS A 190 20.31 -5.02 -17.97
CA LYS A 190 20.61 -4.99 -16.53
C LYS A 190 19.81 -5.99 -15.72
N ILE A 191 18.66 -6.47 -16.21
CA ILE A 191 17.74 -7.32 -15.46
C ILE A 191 17.89 -8.77 -15.90
N GLU A 192 17.95 -9.66 -14.92
CA GLU A 192 17.96 -11.11 -15.12
C GLU A 192 16.92 -11.75 -14.21
N ILE A 193 16.09 -12.65 -14.77
CA ILE A 193 15.00 -13.29 -14.04
C ILE A 193 15.41 -14.70 -13.64
N ILE A 194 15.39 -14.99 -12.33
CA ILE A 194 15.63 -16.32 -11.75
C ILE A 194 14.28 -16.88 -11.31
N ASN A 195 13.69 -17.71 -12.16
CA ASN A 195 12.39 -18.33 -11.92
C ASN A 195 12.51 -19.63 -11.11
N ASN A 196 11.37 -20.12 -10.59
CA ASN A 196 11.24 -21.36 -9.82
C ASN A 196 12.18 -21.44 -8.60
N THR A 197 12.54 -20.30 -8.02
CA THR A 197 13.54 -20.19 -6.97
C THR A 197 13.01 -19.36 -5.81
N ASN A 198 13.20 -19.83 -4.57
CA ASN A 198 12.92 -19.09 -3.36
C ASN A 198 14.22 -18.68 -2.68
N VAL A 199 14.19 -17.51 -2.04
CA VAL A 199 15.19 -17.11 -1.06
C VAL A 199 14.79 -17.69 0.29
N THR A 200 15.70 -18.38 0.96
CA THR A 200 15.46 -19.06 2.23
C THR A 200 16.16 -18.37 3.41
N GLU A 201 17.19 -17.57 3.15
CA GLU A 201 17.94 -16.83 4.16
C GLU A 201 18.62 -15.63 3.52
N ILE A 202 18.77 -14.54 4.27
CA ILE A 202 19.58 -13.38 3.91
C ILE A 202 20.77 -13.33 4.87
N LYS A 203 21.97 -13.29 4.34
CA LYS A 203 23.21 -13.26 5.10
C LYS A 203 23.97 -11.95 4.88
N GLY A 204 24.82 -11.62 5.85
CA GLY A 204 25.71 -10.48 5.79
C GLY A 204 26.48 -10.34 7.11
N LYS A 205 27.30 -9.29 7.20
CA LYS A 205 27.96 -8.90 8.47
C LYS A 205 27.31 -7.62 9.02
N GLU A 206 27.64 -6.48 8.46
CA GLU A 206 27.05 -5.19 8.81
C GLU A 206 25.82 -4.88 7.93
N HIS A 207 25.84 -5.39 6.68
CA HIS A 207 24.78 -5.23 5.67
C HIS A 207 24.52 -6.57 4.99
N ALA A 208 23.31 -6.71 4.43
CA ALA A 208 22.98 -7.87 3.60
C ALA A 208 23.89 -7.91 2.37
N ASP A 209 24.57 -9.05 2.16
CA ASP A 209 25.52 -9.25 1.06
C ASP A 209 25.32 -10.56 0.29
N THR A 210 24.47 -11.47 0.79
CA THR A 210 24.29 -12.80 0.23
C THR A 210 22.86 -13.28 0.44
N LEU A 211 22.26 -13.82 -0.63
CA LEU A 211 21.01 -14.56 -0.57
C LEU A 211 21.28 -16.04 -0.64
N VAL A 212 20.66 -16.83 0.24
CA VAL A 212 20.63 -18.29 0.14
C VAL A 212 19.38 -18.70 -0.64
N LEU A 213 19.57 -19.47 -1.68
CA LEU A 213 18.53 -19.97 -2.57
C LEU A 213 18.16 -21.41 -2.22
N ASP A 214 16.92 -21.80 -2.43
CA ASP A 214 16.47 -23.21 -2.29
C ASP A 214 17.05 -24.12 -3.37
N LYS A 215 17.43 -23.57 -4.52
CA LYS A 215 18.02 -24.26 -5.66
C LYS A 215 19.34 -23.60 -6.08
N GLU A 216 20.20 -24.38 -6.72
CA GLU A 216 21.43 -23.86 -7.32
C GLU A 216 21.12 -22.93 -8.49
N TYR A 217 21.85 -21.84 -8.53
CA TYR A 217 21.90 -20.90 -9.64
C TYR A 217 23.38 -20.69 -9.99
N ASN A 218 23.76 -20.96 -11.25
CA ASN A 218 25.16 -20.93 -11.72
C ASN A 218 26.13 -21.74 -10.84
N GLY A 219 25.70 -22.92 -10.36
CA GLY A 219 26.50 -23.85 -9.57
C GLY A 219 26.64 -23.50 -8.09
N SER A 220 25.84 -22.56 -7.57
CA SER A 220 25.84 -22.17 -6.17
C SER A 220 24.42 -21.94 -5.64
N LYS A 221 24.19 -22.25 -4.37
CA LYS A 221 23.01 -21.81 -3.64
C LYS A 221 23.15 -20.42 -3.03
N GLU A 222 24.34 -19.85 -3.03
CA GLU A 222 24.58 -18.50 -2.56
C GLU A 222 24.71 -17.53 -3.73
N LEU A 223 23.88 -16.50 -3.74
CA LEU A 223 23.89 -15.40 -4.68
C LEU A 223 24.41 -14.15 -3.99
N LYS A 224 25.55 -13.64 -4.43
CA LYS A 224 26.13 -12.40 -3.91
C LYS A 224 25.39 -11.20 -4.48
N VAL A 225 24.95 -10.31 -3.58
CA VAL A 225 24.23 -9.06 -3.90
C VAL A 225 24.65 -7.97 -2.93
N ASP A 226 24.54 -6.73 -3.33
CA ASP A 226 24.81 -5.56 -2.46
C ASP A 226 23.54 -5.10 -1.71
N GLY A 227 22.36 -5.56 -2.14
CA GLY A 227 21.08 -5.23 -1.52
C GLY A 227 19.92 -6.01 -2.08
N VAL A 228 18.81 -6.01 -1.35
CA VAL A 228 17.62 -6.81 -1.61
C VAL A 228 16.38 -5.94 -1.46
N PHE A 229 15.50 -5.97 -2.44
CA PHE A 229 14.20 -5.31 -2.43
C PHE A 229 13.11 -6.38 -2.42
N ILE A 230 12.23 -6.36 -1.40
CA ILE A 230 11.22 -7.41 -1.19
C ILE A 230 9.87 -6.92 -1.69
N GLU A 231 9.40 -7.52 -2.80
CA GLU A 231 8.17 -7.18 -3.52
C GLU A 231 7.25 -8.40 -3.68
N ILE A 232 6.90 -9.05 -2.56
CA ILE A 232 6.07 -10.26 -2.53
C ILE A 232 4.58 -9.99 -2.27
N GLY A 233 4.17 -8.75 -2.43
CA GLY A 233 2.80 -8.29 -2.25
C GLY A 233 2.57 -7.63 -0.90
N ARG A 234 1.29 -7.40 -0.60
CA ARG A 234 0.85 -6.61 0.56
C ARG A 234 -0.23 -7.37 1.33
N VAL A 235 -0.46 -6.98 2.58
CA VAL A 235 -1.50 -7.52 3.46
C VAL A 235 -2.40 -6.40 3.93
N PRO A 236 -3.73 -6.62 4.01
CA PRO A 236 -4.67 -5.61 4.50
C PRO A 236 -4.44 -5.28 5.98
N GLY A 237 -4.52 -3.99 6.34
CA GLY A 237 -4.39 -3.51 7.73
C GLY A 237 -5.64 -3.74 8.58
N THR A 238 -6.30 -4.91 8.48
CA THR A 238 -7.61 -5.20 9.08
C THR A 238 -7.57 -5.53 10.57
N VAL A 239 -6.39 -5.62 11.17
CA VAL A 239 -6.25 -5.78 12.63
C VAL A 239 -6.97 -4.67 13.40
N LEU A 240 -7.07 -3.47 12.83
CA LEU A 240 -7.73 -2.29 13.40
C LEU A 240 -9.22 -2.48 13.67
N VAL A 241 -9.89 -3.42 12.99
CA VAL A 241 -11.35 -3.56 12.99
C VAL A 241 -11.84 -4.88 13.57
N LYS A 242 -10.99 -5.61 14.30
CA LYS A 242 -11.38 -6.86 14.97
C LYS A 242 -12.59 -6.69 15.88
N ASP A 243 -12.64 -5.59 16.64
CA ASP A 243 -13.66 -5.31 17.64
C ASP A 243 -14.95 -4.70 17.04
N VAL A 244 -14.95 -4.35 15.76
CA VAL A 244 -16.10 -3.81 15.04
C VAL A 244 -17.04 -4.90 14.52
N GLY A 245 -16.50 -6.11 14.27
CA GLY A 245 -17.25 -7.23 13.69
C GLY A 245 -17.46 -7.14 12.19
N VAL A 246 -16.56 -6.44 11.49
CA VAL A 246 -16.54 -6.36 10.03
C VAL A 246 -16.18 -7.72 9.43
N LYS A 247 -16.91 -8.16 8.41
CA LYS A 247 -16.63 -9.41 7.68
C LYS A 247 -15.42 -9.27 6.77
N LEU A 248 -14.53 -10.26 6.84
CA LEU A 248 -13.35 -10.36 6.00
C LEU A 248 -13.46 -11.59 5.08
N ASN A 249 -12.85 -11.51 3.89
CA ASN A 249 -12.69 -12.65 3.02
C ASN A 249 -11.48 -13.54 3.47
N GLU A 250 -11.21 -14.62 2.76
CA GLU A 250 -10.10 -15.54 3.04
C GLU A 250 -8.70 -14.89 2.96
N LYS A 251 -8.58 -13.75 2.28
CA LYS A 251 -7.33 -12.99 2.19
C LYS A 251 -7.18 -11.96 3.31
N GLY A 252 -8.17 -11.85 4.21
CA GLY A 252 -8.23 -10.84 5.25
C GLY A 252 -8.67 -9.45 4.76
N GLU A 253 -9.26 -9.35 3.57
CA GLU A 253 -9.78 -8.11 3.00
C GLU A 253 -11.21 -7.85 3.48
N VAL A 254 -11.57 -6.58 3.70
CA VAL A 254 -12.93 -6.17 4.08
C VAL A 254 -13.89 -6.40 2.93
N ILE A 255 -14.95 -7.16 3.18
CA ILE A 255 -16.01 -7.39 2.19
C ILE A 255 -16.92 -6.17 2.14
N ILE A 256 -17.06 -5.57 0.94
CA ILE A 256 -17.95 -4.43 0.69
C ILE A 256 -18.94 -4.72 -0.43
N ASN A 257 -20.03 -3.95 -0.44
CA ASN A 257 -20.92 -3.92 -1.58
C ASN A 257 -20.59 -2.73 -2.52
N ARG A 258 -21.37 -2.56 -3.60
CA ARG A 258 -21.17 -1.47 -4.58
C ARG A 258 -21.35 -0.06 -4.00
N LYS A 259 -21.82 0.07 -2.77
CA LYS A 259 -21.98 1.33 -2.03
C LYS A 259 -20.85 1.54 -1.02
N SER A 260 -19.80 0.71 -1.08
CA SER A 260 -18.72 0.69 -0.07
C SER A 260 -19.21 0.40 1.36
N GLU A 261 -20.43 -0.15 1.53
CA GLU A 261 -21.00 -0.55 2.82
C GLU A 261 -20.42 -1.90 3.23
N THR A 262 -20.05 -2.03 4.51
CA THR A 262 -19.72 -3.30 5.15
C THR A 262 -21.01 -3.95 5.73
N ASN A 263 -20.84 -5.08 6.41
CA ASN A 263 -21.94 -5.68 7.18
C ASN A 263 -22.31 -4.91 8.46
N VAL A 264 -21.53 -3.89 8.85
CA VAL A 264 -21.76 -3.09 10.06
C VAL A 264 -22.37 -1.75 9.65
N PRO A 265 -23.61 -1.44 10.06
CA PRO A 265 -24.26 -0.16 9.74
C PRO A 265 -23.43 1.02 10.23
N GLY A 266 -23.26 2.05 9.38
CA GLY A 266 -22.42 3.22 9.66
C GLY A 266 -20.93 3.00 9.49
N PHE A 267 -20.47 1.78 9.14
CA PHE A 267 -19.08 1.47 8.88
C PHE A 267 -18.86 1.11 7.41
N PHE A 268 -18.06 1.90 6.73
CA PHE A 268 -17.73 1.81 5.31
C PHE A 268 -16.25 1.48 5.13
N ALA A 269 -15.87 0.93 3.97
CA ALA A 269 -14.47 0.72 3.65
C ALA A 269 -14.17 1.03 2.17
N ALA A 270 -12.93 1.43 1.87
CA ALA A 270 -12.53 1.82 0.52
C ALA A 270 -11.04 1.55 0.26
N GLY A 271 -10.71 1.25 -0.99
CA GLY A 271 -9.36 1.05 -1.48
C GLY A 271 -8.80 -0.35 -1.20
N ASP A 272 -7.47 -0.46 -1.19
CA ASP A 272 -6.76 -1.74 -1.19
C ASP A 272 -7.05 -2.65 0.01
N ILE A 273 -7.64 -2.11 1.08
CA ILE A 273 -8.08 -2.88 2.24
C ILE A 273 -9.34 -3.70 1.97
N THR A 274 -10.10 -3.38 0.93
CA THR A 274 -11.35 -4.03 0.54
C THR A 274 -11.10 -5.23 -0.38
N ASP A 275 -12.14 -6.02 -0.62
CA ASP A 275 -12.16 -7.14 -1.56
C ASP A 275 -12.28 -6.70 -3.03
N CYS A 276 -11.96 -5.44 -3.33
CA CYS A 276 -12.03 -4.94 -4.70
C CYS A 276 -11.14 -5.75 -5.65
N PHE A 277 -11.67 -6.00 -6.85
CA PHE A 277 -11.02 -6.87 -7.85
C PHE A 277 -9.70 -6.29 -8.37
N PHE A 278 -9.62 -4.97 -8.55
CA PHE A 278 -8.48 -4.30 -9.17
C PHE A 278 -7.94 -3.19 -8.27
N LYS A 279 -6.82 -3.46 -7.60
CA LYS A 279 -6.20 -2.57 -6.63
C LYS A 279 -5.33 -1.53 -7.34
N GLN A 280 -5.92 -0.36 -7.59
CA GLN A 280 -5.28 0.80 -8.23
C GLN A 280 -5.74 2.09 -7.56
N ALA A 281 -4.89 3.12 -7.57
CA ALA A 281 -5.17 4.41 -6.92
C ALA A 281 -6.48 5.04 -7.37
N ILE A 282 -6.81 4.98 -8.67
CA ILE A 282 -8.05 5.52 -9.21
C ILE A 282 -9.30 4.74 -8.73
N VAL A 283 -9.20 3.41 -8.62
CA VAL A 283 -10.27 2.57 -8.07
C VAL A 283 -10.47 2.88 -6.60
N ALA A 284 -9.37 2.97 -5.84
CA ALA A 284 -9.39 3.36 -4.44
C ALA A 284 -10.06 4.72 -4.21
N SER A 285 -9.75 5.71 -5.05
CA SER A 285 -10.39 7.04 -5.00
C SER A 285 -11.89 6.97 -5.28
N SER A 286 -12.31 6.20 -6.28
CA SER A 286 -13.73 5.99 -6.61
C SER A 286 -14.49 5.34 -5.46
N GLU A 287 -13.92 4.31 -4.82
CA GLU A 287 -14.51 3.68 -3.64
C GLU A 287 -14.59 4.66 -2.46
N GLY A 288 -13.56 5.51 -2.26
CA GLY A 288 -13.56 6.55 -1.24
C GLY A 288 -14.69 7.55 -1.40
N VAL A 289 -14.90 8.05 -2.61
CA VAL A 289 -16.04 8.93 -2.96
C VAL A 289 -17.37 8.22 -2.67
N THR A 290 -17.49 6.96 -3.07
CA THR A 290 -18.70 6.15 -2.85
C THR A 290 -18.95 5.95 -1.36
N ALA A 291 -17.93 5.66 -0.56
CA ALA A 291 -18.03 5.50 0.89
C ALA A 291 -18.51 6.79 1.58
N ALA A 292 -17.94 7.94 1.20
CA ALA A 292 -18.36 9.24 1.75
C ALA A 292 -19.81 9.56 1.43
N TYR A 293 -20.25 9.31 0.19
CA TYR A 293 -21.65 9.52 -0.19
C TYR A 293 -22.58 8.56 0.55
N SER A 294 -22.20 7.32 0.74
CA SER A 294 -22.97 6.34 1.51
C SER A 294 -23.06 6.69 3.00
N ALA A 295 -21.98 7.23 3.59
CA ALA A 295 -22.00 7.77 4.94
C ALA A 295 -22.99 8.95 5.07
N TYR A 296 -22.99 9.87 4.10
CA TYR A 296 -23.96 10.96 4.04
C TYR A 296 -25.41 10.45 4.01
N VAL A 297 -25.69 9.51 3.09
CA VAL A 297 -27.04 8.92 2.99
C VAL A 297 -27.46 8.20 4.28
N TYR A 298 -26.53 7.53 4.95
CA TYR A 298 -26.77 6.87 6.23
C TYR A 298 -27.16 7.89 7.31
N LEU A 299 -26.44 9.01 7.41
CA LEU A 299 -26.69 10.07 8.37
C LEU A 299 -28.01 10.84 8.14
N GLN A 300 -28.53 10.82 6.90
CA GLN A 300 -29.84 11.44 6.60
C GLN A 300 -31.04 10.56 7.02
N LYS A 301 -30.83 9.30 7.36
CA LYS A 301 -31.90 8.35 7.74
C LYS A 301 -32.13 8.27 9.26
N GLY A 302 -31.21 8.76 10.03
CA GLY A 302 -31.30 8.85 11.51
C GLY A 302 -31.48 10.26 11.95
#